data_47807b4cc6483f270a7c4eb5d16035d1
#
_entry.id   47807b4cc6483f270a7c4eb5d16035d1
#
_cell.length_a   1.000
_cell.length_b   1.000
_cell.length_c   1.000
_cell.angle_alpha   90.00
_cell.angle_beta   90.00
_cell.angle_gamma   90.00
#
_symmetry.space_group_name_H-M   'P 1'
#
loop_
_entity.id
_entity.type
_entity.pdbx_description
1 polymer ?
#
loop_
_entity_poly.entity_id
_entity_poly.type
_entity_poly.pdbx_seq_one_letter_code
_entity_poly.pdbx_strand_id
1 'polypeptide(L)'
;GRIITLDKNEDTNKIACQFFKKAQQDHKIKTIIKPALETLIKIRDKKFDLIFIDADKMNYKKYYEISLELLNTNGLIIIDNVLWHGEVVDKSINDKFTKSIRELNDFISKDKRIEKIIIPFGDGMSICRKT
;
A
#
# COMPACT_ATOMS: atom_id res chain seq x y z
N GLY A 1 -1.34 -7.05 -18.21
CA GLY A 1 -0.58 -6.75 -16.98
C GLY A 1 -0.38 -7.98 -16.13
N ARG A 2 0.50 -7.89 -15.15
CA ARG A 2 0.75 -8.92 -14.13
C ARG A 2 0.62 -8.31 -12.76
N ILE A 3 0.19 -9.10 -11.79
CA ILE A 3 -0.01 -8.69 -10.39
C ILE A 3 0.85 -9.58 -9.49
N ILE A 4 1.50 -8.98 -8.51
CA ILE A 4 2.08 -9.68 -7.36
C ILE A 4 1.28 -9.22 -6.14
N THR A 5 0.64 -10.15 -5.45
CA THR A 5 -0.06 -9.87 -4.20
C THR A 5 0.67 -10.50 -3.03
N LEU A 6 0.82 -9.72 -1.97
CA LEU A 6 1.51 -10.10 -0.74
C LEU A 6 0.48 -10.17 0.40
N ASP A 7 0.36 -11.30 1.04
CA ASP A 7 -0.45 -11.47 2.24
C ASP A 7 0.29 -12.40 3.21
N LYS A 8 0.13 -12.17 4.50
CA LYS A 8 0.65 -13.07 5.54
C LYS A 8 -0.34 -14.17 5.94
N ASN A 9 -1.61 -14.02 5.56
CA ASN A 9 -2.69 -14.94 5.94
C ASN A 9 -2.93 -15.96 4.84
N GLU A 10 -2.63 -17.21 5.14
CA GLU A 10 -2.78 -18.34 4.20
C GLU A 10 -4.26 -18.61 3.85
N ASP A 11 -5.17 -18.51 4.82
CA ASP A 11 -6.57 -18.84 4.60
C ASP A 11 -7.26 -17.79 3.73
N THR A 12 -7.00 -16.50 3.98
CA THR A 12 -7.45 -15.40 3.10
C THR A 12 -6.92 -15.59 1.69
N ASN A 13 -5.65 -15.98 1.55
CA ASN A 13 -5.03 -16.23 0.26
C ASN A 13 -5.64 -17.41 -0.48
N LYS A 14 -5.99 -18.51 0.22
CA LYS A 14 -6.71 -19.65 -0.39
C LYS A 14 -8.03 -19.23 -1.01
N ILE A 15 -8.79 -18.40 -0.30
CA ILE A 15 -10.06 -17.85 -0.79
C ILE A 15 -9.82 -16.99 -2.04
N ALA A 16 -8.85 -16.07 -1.97
CA ALA A 16 -8.49 -15.21 -3.11
C ALA A 16 -8.13 -16.04 -4.35
N CYS A 17 -7.30 -17.07 -4.20
CA CYS A 17 -6.90 -17.96 -5.29
C CYS A 17 -8.08 -18.70 -5.95
N GLN A 18 -9.11 -19.07 -5.17
CA GLN A 18 -10.34 -19.66 -5.73
C GLN A 18 -11.06 -18.66 -6.66
N PHE A 19 -11.17 -17.38 -6.24
CA PHE A 19 -11.78 -16.35 -7.06
C PHE A 19 -10.94 -15.99 -8.28
N PHE A 20 -9.61 -15.97 -8.16
CA PHE A 20 -8.73 -15.75 -9.32
C PHE A 20 -8.92 -16.81 -10.39
N LYS A 21 -9.02 -18.08 -10.00
CA LYS A 21 -9.32 -19.20 -10.91
C LYS A 21 -10.72 -19.09 -11.51
N LYS A 22 -11.74 -18.80 -10.68
CA LYS A 22 -13.13 -18.61 -11.15
C LYS A 22 -13.22 -17.48 -12.17
N ALA A 23 -12.46 -16.41 -12.00
CA ALA A 23 -12.37 -15.29 -12.94
C ALA A 23 -11.42 -15.55 -14.13
N GLN A 24 -10.77 -16.70 -14.20
CA GLN A 24 -9.78 -17.06 -15.23
C GLN A 24 -8.61 -16.04 -15.32
N GLN A 25 -8.20 -15.45 -14.19
CA GLN A 25 -7.12 -14.46 -14.12
C GLN A 25 -5.90 -14.96 -13.33
N ASP A 26 -5.96 -16.19 -12.79
CA ASP A 26 -4.88 -16.77 -11.98
C ASP A 26 -3.52 -16.81 -12.68
N HIS A 27 -3.51 -16.98 -14.00
CA HIS A 27 -2.30 -16.94 -14.82
C HIS A 27 -1.57 -15.58 -14.83
N LYS A 28 -2.23 -14.50 -14.41
CA LYS A 28 -1.67 -13.13 -14.30
C LYS A 28 -1.27 -12.75 -12.89
N ILE A 29 -1.69 -13.53 -11.88
CA ILE A 29 -1.60 -13.17 -10.46
C ILE A 29 -0.64 -14.12 -9.76
N LYS A 30 0.47 -13.59 -9.24
CA LYS A 30 1.39 -14.33 -8.37
C LYS A 30 1.11 -13.96 -6.93
N THR A 31 0.76 -14.94 -6.11
CA THR A 31 0.56 -14.76 -4.67
C THR A 31 1.81 -15.15 -3.90
N ILE A 32 2.16 -14.39 -2.87
CA ILE A 32 3.27 -14.68 -1.97
C ILE A 32 2.76 -14.54 -0.53
N ILE A 33 2.77 -15.65 0.21
CA ILE A 33 2.29 -15.72 1.60
C ILE A 33 3.49 -15.52 2.52
N LYS A 34 3.78 -14.27 2.84
CA LYS A 34 4.86 -13.85 3.76
C LYS A 34 4.62 -12.42 4.24
N PRO A 35 5.23 -11.99 5.35
CA PRO A 35 5.26 -10.58 5.71
C PRO A 35 5.75 -9.73 4.53
N ALA A 36 4.98 -8.68 4.19
CA ALA A 36 5.22 -7.92 2.96
C ALA A 36 6.61 -7.26 2.94
N LEU A 37 7.10 -6.73 4.06
CA LEU A 37 8.43 -6.11 4.15
C LEU A 37 9.56 -7.07 3.75
N GLU A 38 9.48 -8.34 4.17
CA GLU A 38 10.49 -9.34 3.81
C GLU A 38 10.51 -9.62 2.32
N THR A 39 9.33 -9.64 1.70
CA THR A 39 9.19 -9.88 0.26
C THR A 39 9.62 -8.68 -0.54
N LEU A 40 9.21 -7.46 -0.16
CA LEU A 40 9.55 -6.23 -0.86
C LEU A 40 11.07 -6.02 -0.95
N ILE A 41 11.81 -6.36 0.12
CA ILE A 41 13.28 -6.30 0.12
C ILE A 41 13.88 -7.29 -0.91
N LYS A 42 13.27 -8.46 -1.07
CA LYS A 42 13.78 -9.51 -1.98
C LYS A 42 13.48 -9.25 -3.46
N ILE A 43 12.51 -8.40 -3.76
CA ILE A 43 12.10 -8.07 -5.14
C ILE A 43 12.56 -6.66 -5.56
N ARG A 44 13.60 -6.12 -4.94
CA ARG A 44 14.13 -4.78 -5.24
C ARG A 44 14.63 -4.60 -6.68
N ASP A 45 14.91 -5.70 -7.36
CA ASP A 45 15.24 -5.73 -8.79
C ASP A 45 14.05 -5.49 -9.72
N LYS A 46 12.82 -5.59 -9.19
CA LYS A 46 11.59 -5.41 -9.97
C LYS A 46 11.13 -3.96 -9.99
N LYS A 47 10.38 -3.63 -11.05
CA LYS A 47 9.70 -2.33 -11.18
C LYS A 47 8.22 -2.54 -11.42
N PHE A 48 7.43 -1.59 -10.92
CA PHE A 48 5.97 -1.63 -10.98
C PHE A 48 5.43 -0.30 -11.48
N ASP A 49 4.29 -0.36 -12.16
CA ASP A 49 3.58 0.83 -12.63
C ASP A 49 2.54 1.29 -11.62
N LEU A 50 2.06 0.36 -10.76
CA LEU A 50 1.11 0.64 -9.69
C LEU A 50 1.40 -0.25 -8.49
N ILE A 51 1.39 0.36 -7.30
CA ILE A 51 1.48 -0.34 -6.01
C ILE A 51 0.31 0.11 -5.14
N PHE A 52 -0.47 -0.85 -4.63
CA PHE A 52 -1.57 -0.61 -3.70
C PHE A 52 -1.16 -1.07 -2.30
N ILE A 53 -1.32 -0.20 -1.30
CA ILE A 53 -0.97 -0.46 0.09
C ILE A 53 -2.24 -0.45 0.94
N ASP A 54 -2.64 -1.64 1.39
CA ASP A 54 -3.70 -1.86 2.38
C ASP A 54 -3.21 -2.94 3.36
N ALA A 55 -2.21 -2.61 4.15
CA ALA A 55 -1.49 -3.52 5.02
C ALA A 55 -1.59 -3.09 6.50
N ASP A 56 -0.72 -3.62 7.36
CA ASP A 56 -0.63 -3.21 8.75
C ASP A 56 -0.16 -1.77 8.89
N LYS A 57 -0.96 -0.95 9.56
CA LYS A 57 -0.81 0.51 9.63
C LYS A 57 0.52 0.96 10.27
N MET A 58 1.07 0.15 11.18
CA MET A 58 2.34 0.44 11.84
C MET A 58 3.56 0.50 10.91
N ASN A 59 3.47 -0.13 9.75
CA ASN A 59 4.55 -0.19 8.78
C ASN A 59 4.28 0.63 7.51
N TYR A 60 3.21 1.42 7.45
CA TYR A 60 2.80 2.17 6.26
C TYR A 60 3.90 3.06 5.69
N LYS A 61 4.64 3.79 6.53
CA LYS A 61 5.76 4.61 6.08
C LYS A 61 6.87 3.77 5.42
N LYS A 62 7.19 2.60 6.00
CA LYS A 62 8.20 1.70 5.41
C LYS A 62 7.72 1.12 4.09
N TYR A 63 6.44 0.71 4.02
CA TYR A 63 5.86 0.25 2.75
C TYR A 63 5.93 1.34 1.68
N TYR A 64 5.58 2.56 2.02
CA TYR A 64 5.65 3.69 1.10
C TYR A 64 7.06 3.93 0.57
N GLU A 65 8.07 4.00 1.43
CA GLU A 65 9.45 4.26 1.03
C GLU A 65 10.00 3.18 0.11
N ILE A 66 9.82 1.89 0.47
CA ILE A 66 10.24 0.78 -0.38
C ILE A 66 9.44 0.78 -1.69
N SER A 67 8.14 1.03 -1.64
CA SER A 67 7.31 1.11 -2.83
C SER A 67 7.77 2.19 -3.80
N LEU A 68 8.19 3.35 -3.29
CA LEU A 68 8.70 4.43 -4.12
C LEU A 68 10.01 4.05 -4.84
N GLU A 69 10.87 3.23 -4.20
CA GLU A 69 12.05 2.67 -4.86
C GLU A 69 11.66 1.69 -5.98
N LEU A 70 10.63 0.87 -5.77
CA LEU A 70 10.15 -0.13 -6.71
C LEU A 70 9.31 0.45 -7.85
N LEU A 71 8.85 1.68 -7.74
CA LEU A 71 7.95 2.30 -8.70
C LEU A 71 8.71 2.83 -9.92
N ASN A 72 8.16 2.61 -11.10
CA ASN A 72 8.59 3.30 -12.32
C ASN A 72 8.31 4.81 -12.24
N THR A 73 9.04 5.62 -12.98
CA THR A 73 8.69 7.04 -13.20
C THR A 73 7.28 7.12 -13.78
N ASN A 74 6.48 8.07 -13.31
CA ASN A 74 5.04 8.20 -13.58
C ASN A 74 4.15 7.07 -13.03
N GLY A 75 4.71 6.09 -12.33
CA GLY A 75 3.93 5.07 -11.64
C GLY A 75 3.16 5.62 -10.43
N LEU A 76 2.19 4.85 -9.95
CA LEU A 76 1.29 5.26 -8.88
C LEU A 76 1.48 4.39 -7.63
N ILE A 77 1.51 5.05 -6.46
CA ILE A 77 1.25 4.40 -5.17
C ILE A 77 -0.12 4.85 -4.70
N ILE A 78 -0.98 3.89 -4.36
CA ILE A 78 -2.28 4.12 -3.75
C ILE A 78 -2.25 3.55 -2.34
N ILE A 79 -2.62 4.36 -1.35
CA ILE A 79 -2.60 3.97 0.07
C ILE A 79 -3.99 4.16 0.64
N ASP A 80 -4.55 3.10 1.18
CA ASP A 80 -5.90 3.11 1.77
C ASP A 80 -5.88 3.49 3.25
N ASN A 81 -7.04 3.96 3.74
CA ASN A 81 -7.31 4.33 5.14
C ASN A 81 -6.43 5.47 5.69
N VAL A 82 -6.11 6.47 4.87
CA VAL A 82 -5.26 7.58 5.31
C VAL A 82 -5.98 8.62 6.16
N LEU A 83 -7.31 8.60 6.23
CA LEU A 83 -8.11 9.44 7.12
C LEU A 83 -8.42 8.77 8.46
N TRP A 84 -8.36 7.45 8.53
CA TRP A 84 -8.49 6.65 9.74
C TRP A 84 -9.69 7.05 10.59
N HIS A 85 -10.90 6.86 10.03
CA HIS A 85 -12.19 7.25 10.64
C HIS A 85 -12.31 8.74 11.01
N GLY A 86 -11.46 9.58 10.40
CA GLY A 86 -11.35 11.00 10.76
C GLY A 86 -10.45 11.28 11.98
N GLU A 87 -9.95 10.28 12.67
CA GLU A 87 -9.15 10.42 13.90
C GLU A 87 -7.81 11.13 13.66
N VAL A 88 -7.31 11.15 12.43
CA VAL A 88 -6.06 11.84 12.09
C VAL A 88 -6.11 13.35 12.38
N VAL A 89 -7.27 13.99 12.39
CA VAL A 89 -7.41 15.43 12.65
C VAL A 89 -7.63 15.74 14.14
N ASP A 90 -8.07 14.76 14.93
CA ASP A 90 -8.29 14.94 16.36
C ASP A 90 -7.00 14.73 17.16
N LYS A 91 -6.39 15.84 17.61
CA LYS A 91 -5.13 15.82 18.36
C LYS A 91 -5.23 15.15 19.73
N SER A 92 -6.43 14.92 20.26
CA SER A 92 -6.64 14.23 21.53
C SER A 92 -6.44 12.71 21.38
N ILE A 93 -6.68 12.14 20.18
CA ILE A 93 -6.51 10.72 19.89
C ILE A 93 -5.03 10.44 19.62
N ASN A 94 -4.41 9.65 20.47
CA ASN A 94 -2.96 9.40 20.44
C ASN A 94 -2.59 7.91 20.49
N ASP A 95 -3.48 7.03 20.05
CA ASP A 95 -3.16 5.63 19.89
C ASP A 95 -2.08 5.41 18.81
N LYS A 96 -1.49 4.22 18.81
CA LYS A 96 -0.35 3.90 17.95
C LYS A 96 -0.69 3.93 16.44
N PHE A 97 -1.92 3.55 16.07
CA PHE A 97 -2.32 3.49 14.68
C PHE A 97 -2.59 4.88 14.13
N THR A 98 -3.34 5.70 14.85
CA THR A 98 -3.62 7.09 14.49
C THR A 98 -2.32 7.90 14.35
N LYS A 99 -1.37 7.71 15.28
CA LYS A 99 -0.04 8.33 15.18
C LYS A 99 0.71 7.91 13.93
N SER A 100 0.73 6.61 13.63
CA SER A 100 1.43 6.07 12.45
C SER A 100 0.86 6.64 11.15
N ILE A 101 -0.46 6.75 11.03
CA ILE A 101 -1.10 7.33 9.84
C ILE A 101 -0.81 8.83 9.72
N ARG A 102 -0.86 9.60 10.83
CA ARG A 102 -0.46 11.01 10.82
C ARG A 102 0.98 11.20 10.36
N GLU A 103 1.90 10.41 10.90
CA GLU A 103 3.32 10.45 10.52
C GLU A 103 3.51 10.15 9.03
N LEU A 104 2.77 9.19 8.48
CA LEU A 104 2.76 8.91 7.05
C LEU A 104 2.25 10.11 6.26
N ASN A 105 1.09 10.65 6.62
CA ASN A 105 0.46 11.77 5.91
C ASN A 105 1.38 13.01 5.92
N ASP A 106 1.99 13.31 7.06
CA ASP A 106 2.96 14.41 7.19
C ASP A 106 4.21 14.16 6.34
N PHE A 107 4.70 12.92 6.30
CA PHE A 107 5.85 12.55 5.49
C PHE A 107 5.55 12.71 4.00
N ILE A 108 4.43 12.15 3.53
CA ILE A 108 3.99 12.24 2.13
C ILE A 108 3.75 13.70 1.74
N SER A 109 3.16 14.52 2.62
CA SER A 109 2.89 15.93 2.32
C SER A 109 4.13 16.74 1.97
N LYS A 110 5.29 16.37 2.52
CA LYS A 110 6.59 17.03 2.34
C LYS A 110 7.45 16.38 1.26
N ASP A 111 7.07 15.21 0.76
CA ASP A 111 7.87 14.48 -0.23
C ASP A 111 7.79 15.18 -1.60
N LYS A 112 8.95 15.57 -2.12
CA LYS A 112 9.10 16.27 -3.40
C LYS A 112 9.31 15.31 -4.59
N ARG A 113 9.43 14.01 -4.32
CA ARG A 113 9.65 12.99 -5.36
C ARG A 113 8.34 12.53 -6.00
N ILE A 114 7.22 13.08 -5.53
CA ILE A 114 5.88 12.69 -5.96
C ILE A 114 4.96 13.89 -6.15
N GLU A 115 4.00 13.76 -7.03
CA GLU A 115 2.73 14.49 -6.97
C GLU A 115 1.72 13.67 -6.17
N LYS A 116 0.91 14.31 -5.37
CA LYS A 116 0.00 13.64 -4.43
C LYS A 116 -1.32 14.34 -4.28
N ILE A 117 -2.37 13.55 -4.09
CA ILE A 117 -3.70 13.99 -3.67
C ILE A 117 -4.27 13.01 -2.65
N ILE A 118 -5.21 13.47 -1.83
CA ILE A 118 -6.06 12.61 -0.99
C ILE A 118 -7.48 12.71 -1.53
N ILE A 119 -8.08 11.55 -1.81
CA ILE A 119 -9.48 11.42 -2.18
C ILE A 119 -10.24 10.94 -0.95
N PRO A 120 -11.26 11.67 -0.45
CA PRO A 120 -12.04 11.29 0.73
C PRO A 120 -13.11 10.25 0.36
N PHE A 121 -12.69 9.15 -0.27
CA PHE A 121 -13.53 8.01 -0.59
C PHE A 121 -13.28 6.91 0.43
N GLY A 122 -14.35 6.32 0.99
CA GLY A 122 -14.22 5.37 2.09
C GLY A 122 -13.53 6.01 3.29
N ASP A 123 -12.47 5.40 3.76
CA ASP A 123 -11.63 5.91 4.88
C ASP A 123 -10.42 6.74 4.40
N GLY A 124 -10.56 7.34 3.23
CA GLY A 124 -9.55 8.17 2.59
C GLY A 124 -8.46 7.38 1.86
N MET A 125 -8.20 7.83 0.64
CA MET A 125 -7.22 7.19 -0.24
C MET A 125 -6.17 8.21 -0.67
N SER A 126 -4.91 7.98 -0.36
CA SER A 126 -3.80 8.79 -0.87
C SER A 126 -3.32 8.23 -2.20
N ILE A 127 -3.25 9.06 -3.23
CA ILE A 127 -2.70 8.71 -4.54
C ILE A 127 -1.43 9.52 -4.76
N CYS A 128 -0.31 8.84 -4.96
CA CYS A 128 1.01 9.42 -5.15
C CYS A 128 1.56 9.00 -6.51
N ARG A 129 1.87 9.95 -7.38
CA ARG A 129 2.52 9.72 -8.67
C ARG A 129 4.01 10.06 -8.55
N LYS A 130 4.87 9.12 -8.88
CA LYS A 130 6.33 9.36 -8.90
C LYS A 130 6.71 10.29 -10.05
N THR A 131 7.44 11.35 -9.76
CA THR A 131 7.97 12.28 -10.77
C THR A 131 9.29 11.83 -11.36
#